data_22ac4985d1a0ca3d4e154337fbef168d
#
_entry.id   22ac4985d1a0ca3d4e154337fbef168d
#
_cell.length_a   1.000
_cell.length_b   1.000
_cell.length_c   1.000
_cell.angle_alpha   90.00
_cell.angle_beta   90.00
_cell.angle_gamma   90.00
#
_symmetry.space_group_name_H-M   'P 1'
#
loop_
_entity.id
_entity.type
_entity.pdbx_description
1 polymer ?
#
loop_
_entity_poly.entity_id
_entity_poly.type
_entity_poly.pdbx_seq_one_letter_code
_entity_poly.pdbx_strand_id
1 'polypeptide(L)'
;SPEGGADKAGHLYTSYVMTRAFTGLYQHWGDDQRSAGREALFTSLLLTGIMELGDGLSPYGVSGEDMIMNVAGSLIGYQLATRENWARRLDLRMEYRPGGRSDPFTDYEHARYLVAVKLDGLNLQERSPLRWLELHAGYYARGYDDPLQRDRRHTYVGLGVNLSRWLDRAGWAGSARLLRYYQIPGTSMRADHELSP
;
A
#
# COMPACT_ATOMS: atom_id res chain seq x y z
N SER A 1 3.98 -9.26 -17.40
CA SER A 1 4.94 -8.90 -16.34
C SER A 1 5.63 -10.15 -15.82
N PRO A 2 6.96 -10.14 -15.68
CA PRO A 2 7.71 -11.30 -15.15
C PRO A 2 7.31 -11.70 -13.73
N GLU A 3 6.76 -10.77 -12.95
CA GLU A 3 6.33 -10.97 -11.56
C GLU A 3 4.79 -11.09 -11.43
N GLY A 4 4.12 -11.43 -12.53
CA GLY A 4 2.66 -11.53 -12.54
C GLY A 4 1.91 -10.23 -12.24
N GLY A 5 2.57 -9.08 -12.25
CA GLY A 5 2.02 -7.78 -11.90
C GLY A 5 2.12 -7.41 -10.42
N ALA A 6 2.77 -8.23 -9.59
CA ALA A 6 3.03 -7.88 -8.19
C ALA A 6 4.03 -6.74 -8.07
N ASP A 7 5.00 -6.64 -8.99
CA ASP A 7 5.90 -5.52 -9.17
C ASP A 7 5.12 -4.20 -9.39
N LYS A 8 4.10 -4.23 -10.24
CA LYS A 8 3.24 -3.06 -10.52
C LYS A 8 2.50 -2.59 -9.25
N ALA A 9 1.96 -3.53 -8.49
CA ALA A 9 1.35 -3.23 -7.20
C ALA A 9 2.38 -2.69 -6.19
N GLY A 10 3.63 -3.17 -6.25
CA GLY A 10 4.76 -2.67 -5.48
C GLY A 10 5.11 -1.22 -5.80
N HIS A 11 5.21 -0.86 -7.10
CA HIS A 11 5.44 0.52 -7.55
C HIS A 11 4.34 1.46 -7.06
N LEU A 12 3.08 1.07 -7.22
CA LEU A 12 1.94 1.85 -6.72
C LEU A 12 2.03 2.06 -5.20
N TYR A 13 2.27 0.98 -4.46
CA TYR A 13 2.34 1.03 -3.00
C TYR A 13 3.51 1.89 -2.51
N THR A 14 4.70 1.69 -3.07
CA THR A 14 5.91 2.45 -2.69
C THR A 14 5.74 3.94 -2.93
N SER A 15 5.22 4.33 -4.09
CA SER A 15 4.95 5.74 -4.44
C SER A 15 3.88 6.36 -3.54
N TYR A 16 2.85 5.58 -3.17
CA TYR A 16 1.86 6.00 -2.18
C TYR A 16 2.50 6.27 -0.82
N VAL A 17 3.31 5.33 -0.30
CA VAL A 17 3.97 5.48 1.00
C VAL A 17 4.95 6.66 0.98
N MET A 18 5.73 6.79 -0.08
CA MET A 18 6.70 7.86 -0.28
C MET A 18 6.02 9.24 -0.22
N THR A 19 4.94 9.44 -0.96
CA THR A 19 4.19 10.69 -0.96
C THR A 19 3.63 11.02 0.42
N ARG A 20 3.10 10.02 1.13
CA ARG A 20 2.60 10.19 2.50
C ARG A 20 3.70 10.55 3.50
N ALA A 21 4.87 9.90 3.38
CA ALA A 21 6.02 10.15 4.22
C ALA A 21 6.57 11.57 4.02
N PHE A 22 6.74 12.00 2.76
CA PHE A 22 7.17 13.36 2.45
C PHE A 22 6.15 14.42 2.89
N THR A 23 4.84 14.15 2.76
CA THR A 23 3.83 15.06 3.30
C THR A 23 4.02 15.27 4.81
N GLY A 24 4.22 14.17 5.56
CA GLY A 24 4.48 14.26 6.99
C GLY A 24 5.78 15.01 7.32
N LEU A 25 6.82 14.83 6.52
CA LEU A 25 8.10 15.51 6.68
C LEU A 25 7.97 17.03 6.44
N TYR A 26 7.33 17.44 5.35
CA TYR A 26 7.14 18.86 5.03
C TYR A 26 6.22 19.56 6.05
N GLN A 27 5.17 18.87 6.53
CA GLN A 27 4.38 19.37 7.66
C GLN A 27 5.22 19.55 8.94
N HIS A 28 6.15 18.63 9.21
CA HIS A 28 7.07 18.76 10.34
C HIS A 28 7.98 19.98 10.18
N TRP A 29 8.32 20.38 8.96
CA TRP A 29 9.11 21.58 8.68
C TRP A 29 8.29 22.87 8.64
N GLY A 30 6.97 22.78 8.82
CA GLY A 30 6.10 23.95 9.02
C GLY A 30 5.11 24.23 7.89
N ASP A 31 5.08 23.41 6.85
CA ASP A 31 4.11 23.60 5.76
C ASP A 31 2.70 23.24 6.20
N ASP A 32 1.72 23.95 5.66
CA ASP A 32 0.32 23.55 5.79
C ASP A 32 0.05 22.23 5.03
N GLN A 33 -1.01 21.52 5.41
CA GLN A 33 -1.34 20.20 4.89
C GLN A 33 -1.44 20.15 3.36
N ARG A 34 -1.97 21.19 2.72
CA ARG A 34 -2.15 21.21 1.25
C ARG A 34 -0.84 21.50 0.52
N SER A 35 -0.04 22.43 1.02
CA SER A 35 1.27 22.75 0.48
C SER A 35 2.22 21.57 0.63
N ALA A 36 2.35 21.02 1.83
CA ALA A 36 3.11 19.81 2.10
C ALA A 36 2.69 18.64 1.18
N GLY A 37 1.40 18.45 0.99
CA GLY A 37 0.89 17.40 0.09
C GLY A 37 1.29 17.61 -1.37
N ARG A 38 1.22 18.84 -1.89
CA ARG A 38 1.63 19.15 -3.27
C ARG A 38 3.12 18.96 -3.47
N GLU A 39 3.93 19.47 -2.56
CA GLU A 39 5.37 19.33 -2.62
C GLU A 39 5.79 17.86 -2.54
N ALA A 40 5.17 17.09 -1.64
CA ALA A 40 5.38 15.66 -1.53
C ALA A 40 5.00 14.89 -2.81
N LEU A 41 3.89 15.28 -3.47
CA LEU A 41 3.50 14.71 -4.76
C LEU A 41 4.59 14.95 -5.81
N PHE A 42 5.06 16.20 -5.97
CA PHE A 42 6.11 16.52 -6.92
C PHE A 42 7.43 15.79 -6.60
N THR A 43 7.83 15.78 -5.34
CA THR A 43 9.04 15.07 -4.91
C THR A 43 8.96 13.58 -5.19
N SER A 44 7.82 12.95 -4.88
CA SER A 44 7.60 11.53 -5.15
C SER A 44 7.65 11.23 -6.64
N LEU A 45 6.97 12.02 -7.47
CA LEU A 45 6.99 11.86 -8.94
C LEU A 45 8.39 12.07 -9.53
N LEU A 46 9.14 13.05 -9.02
CA LEU A 46 10.50 13.31 -9.46
C LEU A 46 11.42 12.13 -9.12
N LEU A 47 11.37 11.66 -7.88
CA LEU A 47 12.23 10.56 -7.43
C LEU A 47 11.91 9.25 -8.16
N THR A 48 10.64 8.90 -8.29
CA THR A 48 10.24 7.68 -9.03
C THR A 48 10.57 7.81 -10.53
N GLY A 49 10.43 9.00 -11.13
CA GLY A 49 10.85 9.26 -12.50
C GLY A 49 12.36 9.11 -12.71
N ILE A 50 13.18 9.57 -11.74
CA ILE A 50 14.64 9.38 -11.79
C ILE A 50 14.99 7.89 -11.65
N MET A 51 14.29 7.13 -10.80
CA MET A 51 14.47 5.69 -10.67
C MET A 51 14.19 4.97 -11.99
N GLU A 52 13.07 5.27 -12.64
CA GLU A 52 12.71 4.70 -13.95
C GLU A 52 13.73 5.03 -15.05
N LEU A 53 14.27 6.25 -15.05
CA LEU A 53 15.35 6.63 -15.96
C LEU A 53 16.64 5.84 -15.67
N GLY A 54 16.94 5.59 -14.40
CA GLY A 54 18.05 4.74 -13.95
C GLY A 54 17.88 3.29 -14.44
N ASP A 55 16.67 2.75 -14.32
CA ASP A 55 16.34 1.42 -14.82
C ASP A 55 16.43 1.35 -16.36
N GLY A 56 16.13 2.43 -17.05
CA GLY A 56 16.35 2.56 -18.48
C GLY A 56 17.82 2.48 -18.93
N LEU A 57 18.76 2.74 -18.04
CA LEU A 57 20.21 2.57 -18.25
C LEU A 57 20.70 1.17 -17.82
N SER A 58 19.83 0.33 -17.30
CA SER A 58 20.09 -1.01 -16.82
C SER A 58 19.46 -2.08 -17.75
N PRO A 59 19.77 -3.36 -17.57
CA PRO A 59 19.11 -4.45 -18.31
C PRO A 59 17.59 -4.54 -18.08
N TYR A 60 17.05 -3.87 -17.08
CA TYR A 60 15.61 -3.87 -16.74
C TYR A 60 14.77 -3.03 -17.71
N GLY A 61 15.33 -1.94 -18.26
CA GLY A 61 14.65 -1.04 -19.19
C GLY A 61 13.59 -0.14 -18.54
N VAL A 62 13.16 0.90 -19.27
CA VAL A 62 12.06 1.78 -18.85
C VAL A 62 10.74 1.08 -19.03
N SER A 63 9.92 1.02 -17.99
CA SER A 63 8.57 0.47 -18.04
C SER A 63 7.51 1.57 -17.98
N GLY A 64 6.75 1.74 -19.07
CA GLY A 64 5.62 2.67 -19.07
C GLY A 64 4.52 2.29 -18.08
N GLU A 65 4.38 1.00 -17.79
CA GLU A 65 3.42 0.50 -16.79
C GLU A 65 3.83 0.91 -15.38
N ASP A 66 5.14 0.83 -15.03
CA ASP A 66 5.67 1.24 -13.74
C ASP A 66 5.53 2.74 -13.53
N MET A 67 5.77 3.55 -14.57
CA MET A 67 5.51 4.99 -14.53
C MET A 67 4.03 5.29 -14.21
N ILE A 68 3.09 4.58 -14.86
CA ILE A 68 1.65 4.76 -14.59
C ILE A 68 1.33 4.41 -13.14
N MET A 69 1.88 3.31 -12.62
CA MET A 69 1.64 2.88 -11.25
C MET A 69 2.28 3.81 -10.22
N ASN A 70 3.47 4.34 -10.52
CA ASN A 70 4.13 5.35 -9.70
C ASN A 70 3.30 6.65 -9.62
N VAL A 71 2.76 7.11 -10.75
CA VAL A 71 1.87 8.28 -10.79
C VAL A 71 0.57 8.01 -10.02
N ALA A 72 -0.06 6.85 -10.23
CA ALA A 72 -1.29 6.47 -9.54
C ALA A 72 -1.08 6.39 -8.02
N GLY A 73 -0.01 5.74 -7.57
CA GLY A 73 0.35 5.64 -6.16
C GLY A 73 0.59 7.00 -5.51
N SER A 74 1.35 7.86 -6.19
CA SER A 74 1.64 9.23 -5.71
C SER A 74 0.36 10.07 -5.60
N LEU A 75 -0.56 9.98 -6.57
CA LEU A 75 -1.85 10.68 -6.53
C LEU A 75 -2.75 10.16 -5.40
N ILE A 76 -2.82 8.85 -5.19
CA ILE A 76 -3.54 8.26 -4.06
C ILE A 76 -2.92 8.74 -2.74
N GLY A 77 -1.59 8.74 -2.63
CA GLY A 77 -0.86 9.25 -1.48
C GLY A 77 -1.23 10.68 -1.15
N TYR A 78 -1.22 11.56 -2.15
CA TYR A 78 -1.63 12.95 -2.04
C TYR A 78 -3.10 13.09 -1.58
N GLN A 79 -4.02 12.35 -2.20
CA GLN A 79 -5.45 12.41 -1.84
C GLN A 79 -5.68 11.97 -0.39
N LEU A 80 -5.05 10.88 0.04
CA LEU A 80 -5.18 10.39 1.41
C LEU A 80 -4.38 11.23 2.43
N ALA A 81 -3.38 12.01 1.99
CA ALA A 81 -2.66 12.94 2.85
C ALA A 81 -3.44 14.24 3.08
N THR A 82 -4.16 14.72 2.05
CA THR A 82 -4.78 16.06 2.07
C THR A 82 -6.29 16.04 2.33
N ARG A 83 -6.93 14.87 2.24
CA ARG A 83 -8.38 14.70 2.44
C ARG A 83 -8.68 13.75 3.59
N GLU A 84 -8.93 14.29 4.75
CA GLU A 84 -9.20 13.54 5.97
C GLU A 84 -10.37 12.54 5.84
N ASN A 85 -11.42 12.91 5.11
CA ASN A 85 -12.57 12.03 4.88
C ASN A 85 -12.19 10.73 4.17
N TRP A 86 -11.24 10.77 3.23
CA TRP A 86 -10.72 9.59 2.57
C TRP A 86 -9.76 8.82 3.48
N ALA A 87 -8.84 9.52 4.16
CA ALA A 87 -7.88 8.92 5.08
C ALA A 87 -8.53 8.20 6.27
N ARG A 88 -9.72 8.63 6.69
CA ARG A 88 -10.49 7.92 7.72
C ARG A 88 -11.13 6.63 7.23
N ARG A 89 -11.35 6.49 5.93
CA ARG A 89 -12.07 5.35 5.33
C ARG A 89 -11.16 4.33 4.69
N LEU A 90 -10.05 4.76 4.11
CA LEU A 90 -9.21 3.95 3.25
C LEU A 90 -7.77 3.96 3.71
N ASP A 91 -7.13 2.80 3.65
CA ASP A 91 -5.68 2.66 3.70
C ASP A 91 -5.24 1.74 2.56
N LEU A 92 -4.06 2.01 1.98
CA LEU A 92 -3.32 1.05 1.18
C LEU A 92 -2.29 0.40 2.08
N ARG A 93 -2.28 -0.93 2.12
CA ARG A 93 -1.38 -1.69 2.97
C ARG A 93 -0.64 -2.77 2.21
N MET A 94 0.50 -3.14 2.75
CA MET A 94 1.23 -4.33 2.35
C MET A 94 1.24 -5.33 3.51
N GLU A 95 0.86 -6.57 3.24
CA GLU A 95 1.13 -7.72 4.10
C GLU A 95 2.39 -8.38 3.57
N TYR A 96 3.41 -8.52 4.40
CA TYR A 96 4.65 -9.19 4.04
C TYR A 96 4.95 -10.32 5.02
N ARG A 97 5.31 -11.48 4.48
CA ARG A 97 5.77 -12.64 5.24
C ARG A 97 7.16 -12.99 4.77
N PRO A 98 8.21 -12.75 5.58
CA PRO A 98 9.58 -13.08 5.16
C PRO A 98 9.70 -14.56 4.74
N GLY A 99 10.19 -14.79 3.52
CA GLY A 99 10.25 -16.13 2.92
C GLY A 99 11.61 -16.57 2.44
N GLY A 100 12.65 -15.80 2.68
CA GLY A 100 14.02 -16.20 2.33
C GLY A 100 14.84 -15.21 1.50
N ARG A 101 14.25 -14.22 0.85
CA ARG A 101 15.01 -13.09 0.28
C ARG A 101 15.34 -12.07 1.36
N SER A 102 16.50 -11.47 1.26
CA SER A 102 16.99 -10.45 2.21
C SER A 102 16.37 -9.07 2.00
N ASP A 103 15.77 -8.82 0.83
CA ASP A 103 15.21 -7.52 0.47
C ASP A 103 13.68 -7.57 0.36
N PRO A 104 12.95 -7.04 1.36
CA PRO A 104 11.49 -7.05 1.36
C PRO A 104 10.86 -6.13 0.29
N PHE A 105 11.62 -5.21 -0.31
CA PHE A 105 11.11 -4.29 -1.33
C PHE A 105 11.01 -4.93 -2.72
N THR A 106 11.80 -5.95 -2.99
CA THR A 106 11.82 -6.70 -4.25
C THR A 106 11.29 -8.13 -4.09
N ASP A 107 10.93 -8.54 -2.89
CA ASP A 107 10.37 -9.87 -2.59
C ASP A 107 8.84 -9.88 -2.83
N TYR A 108 8.45 -9.78 -4.10
CA TYR A 108 7.03 -9.79 -4.49
C TYR A 108 6.36 -11.13 -4.23
N GLU A 109 7.12 -12.23 -4.21
CA GLU A 109 6.63 -13.58 -3.92
C GLU A 109 6.00 -13.68 -2.52
N HIS A 110 6.50 -12.91 -1.56
CA HIS A 110 6.03 -12.95 -0.17
C HIS A 110 5.18 -11.72 0.22
N ALA A 111 5.00 -10.79 -0.71
CA ALA A 111 4.18 -9.60 -0.53
C ALA A 111 2.72 -9.83 -0.96
N ARG A 112 1.80 -9.10 -0.35
CA ARG A 112 0.41 -8.92 -0.75
C ARG A 112 0.05 -7.46 -0.58
N TYR A 113 -0.63 -6.91 -1.56
CA TYR A 113 -1.06 -5.52 -1.56
C TYR A 113 -2.57 -5.45 -1.42
N LEU A 114 -3.07 -4.54 -0.58
CA LEU A 114 -4.49 -4.45 -0.32
C LEU A 114 -4.96 -3.01 -0.09
N VAL A 115 -6.22 -2.80 -0.40
CA VAL A 115 -7.01 -1.67 0.07
C VAL A 115 -7.81 -2.14 1.27
N ALA A 116 -7.68 -1.45 2.39
CA ALA A 116 -8.50 -1.65 3.58
C ALA A 116 -9.55 -0.54 3.66
N VAL A 117 -10.83 -0.93 3.72
CA VAL A 117 -11.97 -0.02 3.95
C VAL A 117 -12.35 -0.11 5.41
N LYS A 118 -12.03 0.91 6.18
CA LYS A 118 -12.29 0.98 7.64
C LYS A 118 -13.75 1.35 7.87
N LEU A 119 -14.51 0.48 8.55
CA LEU A 119 -15.92 0.72 8.78
C LEU A 119 -16.18 1.83 9.81
N ASP A 120 -15.22 2.18 10.64
CA ASP A 120 -15.33 3.31 11.56
C ASP A 120 -15.26 4.69 10.86
N GLY A 121 -14.72 4.75 9.66
CA GLY A 121 -14.77 5.94 8.78
C GLY A 121 -16.10 6.14 8.07
N LEU A 122 -16.99 5.14 8.10
CA LEU A 122 -18.36 5.25 7.65
C LEU A 122 -19.23 5.79 8.79
N ASN A 123 -20.29 6.51 8.47
CA ASN A 123 -21.14 7.19 9.47
C ASN A 123 -21.97 6.18 10.32
N LEU A 124 -21.31 5.20 10.92
CA LEU A 124 -21.91 4.23 11.81
C LEU A 124 -22.07 4.83 13.23
N GLN A 125 -23.09 4.35 13.95
CA GLN A 125 -23.30 4.72 15.34
C GLN A 125 -22.03 4.46 16.18
N GLU A 126 -21.70 5.36 17.10
CA GLU A 126 -20.46 5.29 17.88
C GLU A 126 -20.28 3.96 18.66
N ARG A 127 -21.38 3.38 19.13
CA ARG A 127 -21.41 2.11 19.86
C ARG A 127 -21.43 0.87 18.97
N SER A 128 -21.50 1.03 17.64
CA SER A 128 -21.56 -0.11 16.72
C SER A 128 -20.27 -0.95 16.78
N PRO A 129 -20.37 -2.27 17.01
CA PRO A 129 -19.21 -3.16 16.99
C PRO A 129 -18.57 -3.25 15.60
N LEU A 130 -19.32 -2.96 14.53
CA LEU A 130 -18.80 -2.94 13.15
C LEU A 130 -17.65 -1.95 12.96
N ARG A 131 -17.54 -0.92 13.78
CA ARG A 131 -16.43 0.04 13.75
C ARG A 131 -15.06 -0.57 14.08
N TRP A 132 -15.03 -1.79 14.59
CA TRP A 132 -13.82 -2.55 14.85
C TRP A 132 -13.41 -3.43 13.68
N LEU A 133 -14.20 -3.43 12.62
CA LEU A 133 -13.98 -4.24 11.43
C LEU A 133 -13.54 -3.37 10.25
N GLU A 134 -12.88 -4.02 9.31
CA GLU A 134 -12.49 -3.45 8.03
C GLU A 134 -12.65 -4.49 6.92
N LEU A 135 -13.02 -4.04 5.73
CA LEU A 135 -13.10 -4.86 4.54
C LEU A 135 -11.79 -4.73 3.76
N HIS A 136 -11.31 -5.84 3.24
CA HIS A 136 -10.11 -5.90 2.43
C HIS A 136 -10.43 -6.32 1.01
N ALA A 137 -9.75 -5.68 0.04
CA ALA A 137 -9.64 -6.16 -1.32
C ALA A 137 -8.16 -6.10 -1.71
N GLY A 138 -7.61 -7.20 -2.18
CA GLY A 138 -6.17 -7.25 -2.42
C GLY A 138 -5.76 -8.13 -3.59
N TYR A 139 -4.46 -8.06 -3.89
CA TYR A 139 -3.80 -8.76 -4.97
C TYR A 139 -2.46 -9.30 -4.52
N TYR A 140 -2.07 -10.46 -5.06
CA TYR A 140 -0.74 -11.04 -4.92
C TYR A 140 -0.46 -12.03 -6.06
N ALA A 141 0.82 -12.26 -6.33
CA ALA A 141 1.30 -13.29 -7.25
C ALA A 141 2.20 -14.30 -6.52
N ARG A 142 2.29 -15.51 -7.03
CA ARG A 142 3.08 -16.61 -6.48
C ARG A 142 3.63 -17.49 -7.58
N GLY A 143 4.79 -18.11 -7.33
CA GLY A 143 5.42 -19.08 -8.22
C GLY A 143 6.37 -18.47 -9.24
N TYR A 144 6.45 -17.16 -9.35
CA TYR A 144 7.25 -16.46 -10.35
C TYR A 144 8.76 -16.53 -10.08
N ASP A 145 9.15 -16.76 -8.84
CA ASP A 145 10.56 -16.86 -8.43
C ASP A 145 11.13 -18.28 -8.46
N ASP A 146 10.27 -19.29 -8.58
CA ASP A 146 10.65 -20.69 -8.53
C ASP A 146 10.23 -21.41 -9.82
N PRO A 147 11.20 -21.79 -10.69
CA PRO A 147 10.90 -22.49 -11.96
C PRO A 147 10.16 -23.83 -11.80
N LEU A 148 10.13 -24.38 -10.58
CA LEU A 148 9.43 -25.63 -10.27
C LEU A 148 7.97 -25.40 -9.84
N GLN A 149 7.59 -24.15 -9.59
CA GLN A 149 6.23 -23.78 -9.22
C GLN A 149 5.48 -23.23 -10.44
N ARG A 150 4.15 -23.37 -10.39
CA ARG A 150 3.30 -22.78 -11.40
C ARG A 150 3.03 -21.32 -11.04
N ASP A 151 3.18 -20.41 -12.01
CA ASP A 151 2.81 -19.01 -11.91
C ASP A 151 1.33 -18.86 -11.64
N ARG A 152 0.98 -18.14 -10.58
CA ARG A 152 -0.39 -17.90 -10.15
C ARG A 152 -0.59 -16.46 -9.72
N ARG A 153 -1.71 -15.90 -10.15
CA ARG A 153 -2.17 -14.57 -9.75
C ARG A 153 -3.45 -14.69 -8.97
N HIS A 154 -3.56 -13.97 -7.88
CA HIS A 154 -4.71 -14.03 -6.99
C HIS A 154 -5.25 -12.64 -6.68
N THR A 155 -6.57 -12.52 -6.72
CA THR A 155 -7.29 -11.46 -6.02
C THR A 155 -7.94 -12.06 -4.78
N TYR A 156 -8.22 -11.24 -3.79
CA TYR A 156 -8.98 -11.68 -2.64
C TYR A 156 -9.86 -10.57 -2.07
N VAL A 157 -10.91 -11.00 -1.39
CA VAL A 157 -11.68 -10.15 -0.49
C VAL A 157 -11.57 -10.69 0.92
N GLY A 158 -11.63 -9.82 1.91
CA GLY A 158 -11.46 -10.24 3.30
C GLY A 158 -12.17 -9.35 4.29
N LEU A 159 -12.25 -9.87 5.51
CA LEU A 159 -12.74 -9.17 6.68
C LEU A 159 -11.63 -9.19 7.74
N GLY A 160 -11.21 -8.01 8.17
CA GLY A 160 -10.17 -7.84 9.16
C GLY A 160 -10.64 -7.08 10.40
N VAL A 161 -9.79 -7.07 11.42
CA VAL A 161 -9.96 -6.24 12.61
C VAL A 161 -9.19 -4.93 12.42
N ASN A 162 -9.84 -3.80 12.69
CA ASN A 162 -9.22 -2.47 12.63
C ASN A 162 -8.27 -2.27 13.83
N LEU A 163 -7.08 -2.87 13.72
CA LEU A 163 -6.06 -2.79 14.76
C LEU A 163 -5.52 -1.37 14.95
N SER A 164 -5.49 -0.55 13.90
CA SER A 164 -5.06 0.84 13.99
C SER A 164 -5.96 1.63 14.94
N ARG A 165 -7.27 1.40 14.89
CA ARG A 165 -8.23 1.99 15.82
C ARG A 165 -8.01 1.51 17.24
N TRP A 166 -7.72 0.22 17.44
CA TRP A 166 -7.48 -0.35 18.76
C TRP A 166 -6.25 0.29 19.42
N LEU A 167 -5.14 0.38 18.68
CA LEU A 167 -3.90 1.00 19.15
C LEU A 167 -4.07 2.51 19.43
N ASP A 168 -4.82 3.20 18.59
CA ASP A 168 -5.10 4.63 18.74
C ASP A 168 -5.86 4.89 20.06
N ARG A 169 -6.85 4.06 20.37
CA ARG A 169 -7.60 4.13 21.64
C ARG A 169 -6.77 3.73 22.86
N ALA A 170 -5.78 2.86 22.69
CA ALA A 170 -4.83 2.49 23.73
C ALA A 170 -3.73 3.57 23.94
N GLY A 171 -3.75 4.68 23.19
CA GLY A 171 -2.76 5.75 23.28
C GLY A 171 -1.47 5.50 22.48
N TRP A 172 -1.43 4.46 21.63
CA TRP A 172 -0.27 4.06 20.84
C TRP A 172 -0.33 4.62 19.41
N ALA A 173 -0.49 5.94 19.31
CA ALA A 173 -0.69 6.63 18.03
C ALA A 173 0.42 6.40 16.99
N GLY A 174 1.68 6.21 17.44
CA GLY A 174 2.79 5.88 16.54
C GLY A 174 2.60 4.53 15.85
N SER A 175 2.32 3.49 16.64
CA SER A 175 2.05 2.15 16.13
C SER A 175 0.77 2.10 15.31
N ALA A 176 -0.28 2.82 15.71
CA ALA A 176 -1.51 2.95 14.94
C ALA A 176 -1.25 3.54 13.54
N ARG A 177 -0.33 4.53 13.43
CA ARG A 177 0.07 5.10 12.14
C ARG A 177 0.78 4.10 11.23
N LEU A 178 1.65 3.25 11.79
CA LEU A 178 2.34 2.21 11.01
C LEU A 178 1.36 1.19 10.42
N LEU A 179 0.31 0.81 11.17
CA LEU A 179 -0.71 -0.11 10.70
C LEU A 179 -1.63 0.46 9.61
N ARG A 180 -1.50 1.72 9.24
CA ARG A 180 -2.13 2.28 8.04
C ARG A 180 -1.41 1.89 6.75
N TYR A 181 -0.17 1.41 6.87
CA TYR A 181 0.68 1.00 5.75
C TYR A 181 0.95 -0.51 5.75
N TYR A 182 0.93 -1.12 6.92
CA TYR A 182 1.29 -2.52 7.09
C TYR A 182 0.12 -3.32 7.63
N GLN A 183 -0.15 -4.48 7.01
CA GLN A 183 -1.12 -5.46 7.46
C GLN A 183 -0.39 -6.59 8.19
N ILE A 184 -0.72 -6.79 9.45
CA ILE A 184 -0.16 -7.91 10.22
C ILE A 184 -0.71 -9.23 9.64
N PRO A 185 0.16 -10.18 9.24
CA PRO A 185 -0.28 -11.47 8.75
C PRO A 185 -1.15 -12.23 9.73
N GLY A 186 -2.24 -12.84 9.25
CA GLY A 186 -3.14 -13.63 10.08
C GLY A 186 -4.21 -12.84 10.86
N THR A 187 -4.32 -11.52 10.66
CA THR A 187 -5.32 -10.67 11.33
C THR A 187 -6.59 -10.44 10.50
N SER A 188 -6.73 -11.16 9.39
CA SER A 188 -7.91 -11.13 8.53
C SER A 188 -8.29 -12.52 8.05
N MET A 189 -9.58 -12.75 7.89
CA MET A 189 -10.13 -13.87 7.13
C MET A 189 -10.32 -13.41 5.70
N ARG A 190 -10.01 -14.28 4.72
CA ARG A 190 -10.09 -13.94 3.29
C ARG A 190 -10.59 -15.10 2.47
N ALA A 191 -11.19 -14.76 1.34
CA ALA A 191 -11.54 -15.64 0.26
C ALA A 191 -10.70 -15.25 -0.95
N ASP A 192 -9.85 -16.18 -1.37
CA ASP A 192 -8.93 -16.01 -2.51
C ASP A 192 -9.60 -16.51 -3.79
N HIS A 193 -9.34 -15.79 -4.89
CA HIS A 193 -9.75 -16.17 -6.24
C HIS A 193 -8.53 -16.17 -7.15
N GLU A 194 -8.20 -17.34 -7.71
CA GLU A 194 -7.12 -17.47 -8.68
C GLU A 194 -7.58 -16.89 -10.03
N LEU A 195 -6.81 -15.97 -10.57
CA LEU A 195 -7.05 -15.43 -11.90
C LEU A 195 -6.50 -16.40 -12.94
N SER A 196 -7.27 -16.64 -13.99
CA SER A 196 -6.79 -17.42 -15.14
C SER A 196 -5.50 -16.80 -15.69
N PRO A 197 -4.57 -17.63 -16.15
CA PRO A 197 -3.33 -17.18 -16.76
C PRO A 197 -3.57 -16.28 -17.97
#